data_4d27bc93c5ad1dcbf390d9c1e5aefd1a
#
_entry.id   4d27bc93c5ad1dcbf390d9c1e5aefd1a
#
_cell.length_a   1.000
_cell.length_b   1.000
_cell.length_c   1.000
_cell.angle_alpha   90.00
_cell.angle_beta   90.00
_cell.angle_gamma   90.00
#
_symmetry.space_group_name_H-M   'P 1'
#
loop_
_entity.id
_entity.type
_entity.pdbx_description
1 polymer ?
#
loop_
_entity_poly.entity_id
_entity_poly.type
_entity_poly.pdbx_seq_one_letter_code
_entity_poly.pdbx_strand_id
1 'polypeptide(L)'
;RMFDMDPRFGYSTKTEQIDGALTFDTDDYLLEAKWLASPVERAAFDAFAAKVQRKGKNALGLFIAVHGFSKPARMTYAESTPFITMDGRDLFLVLDGRLRLDELLKAKRRHANETGSCYYPAQ
;
A
#
# COMPACT_ATOMS: atom_id res chain seq x y z
N ARG A 1 -0.11 -19.95 -4.99
CA ARG A 1 -0.21 -18.68 -4.26
C ARG A 1 -1.07 -18.87 -3.02
N MET A 2 -0.66 -18.19 -1.98
CA MET A 2 -1.28 -18.31 -0.68
C MET A 2 -2.66 -17.68 -0.57
N PHE A 3 -2.94 -16.59 -1.31
CA PHE A 3 -4.09 -15.74 -1.04
C PHE A 3 -4.90 -15.42 -2.27
N ASP A 4 -4.90 -16.28 -3.27
CA ASP A 4 -5.59 -16.04 -4.53
C ASP A 4 -5.25 -14.67 -5.14
N MET A 5 -4.01 -14.28 -5.02
CA MET A 5 -3.49 -13.04 -5.60
C MET A 5 -2.71 -13.36 -6.86
N ASP A 6 -2.71 -12.41 -7.77
CA ASP A 6 -2.01 -12.52 -9.04
C ASP A 6 -1.00 -11.38 -9.14
N PRO A 7 0.18 -11.52 -8.53
CA PRO A 7 1.17 -10.43 -8.51
C PRO A 7 1.92 -10.33 -9.83
N ARG A 8 2.15 -9.10 -10.24
CA ARG A 8 2.94 -8.77 -11.42
C ARG A 8 3.90 -7.63 -11.04
N PHE A 9 5.20 -7.88 -11.17
CA PHE A 9 6.22 -6.95 -10.66
C PHE A 9 7.18 -6.49 -11.74
N GLY A 10 7.51 -5.20 -11.69
CA GLY A 10 8.70 -4.65 -12.32
C GLY A 10 9.68 -4.24 -11.22
N TYR A 11 10.96 -4.42 -11.45
CA TYR A 11 11.98 -4.14 -10.45
C TYR A 11 12.98 -3.12 -10.97
N SER A 12 13.24 -2.08 -10.17
CA SER A 12 14.28 -1.09 -10.47
C SER A 12 15.50 -1.34 -9.60
N THR A 13 16.66 -1.54 -10.23
CA THR A 13 17.92 -1.75 -9.51
C THR A 13 18.55 -0.44 -9.04
N LYS A 14 18.10 0.70 -9.57
CA LYS A 14 18.66 2.00 -9.21
C LYS A 14 18.05 2.59 -7.95
N THR A 15 16.87 2.11 -7.57
CA THR A 15 16.16 2.56 -6.38
C THR A 15 15.72 1.34 -5.60
N GLU A 16 15.59 1.48 -4.31
CA GLU A 16 15.08 0.41 -3.48
C GLU A 16 13.55 0.39 -3.57
N GLN A 17 13.06 0.03 -4.76
CA GLN A 17 11.65 0.11 -5.09
C GLN A 17 11.25 -1.03 -6.01
N ILE A 18 10.08 -1.59 -5.76
CA ILE A 18 9.40 -2.53 -6.65
C ILE A 18 8.07 -1.92 -7.05
N ASP A 19 7.80 -1.88 -8.35
CA ASP A 19 6.50 -1.51 -8.88
C ASP A 19 5.82 -2.75 -9.42
N GLY A 20 4.50 -2.79 -9.34
CA GLY A 20 3.77 -3.94 -9.83
C GLY A 20 2.29 -3.75 -9.78
N ALA A 21 1.59 -4.85 -9.94
CA ALA A 21 0.15 -4.89 -9.83
C ALA A 21 -0.26 -6.21 -9.22
N LEU A 22 -1.39 -6.22 -8.55
CA LEU A 22 -1.96 -7.45 -8.07
C LEU A 22 -3.48 -7.37 -8.15
N THR A 23 -4.10 -8.52 -8.32
CA THR A 23 -5.55 -8.65 -8.31
C THR A 23 -5.94 -9.39 -7.04
N PHE A 24 -6.86 -8.81 -6.30
CA PHE A 24 -7.34 -9.41 -5.08
C PHE A 24 -8.83 -9.08 -4.92
N ASP A 25 -9.63 -10.10 -4.67
CA ASP A 25 -11.06 -9.96 -4.42
C ASP A 25 -11.75 -9.16 -5.55
N THR A 26 -11.45 -9.50 -6.80
CA THR A 26 -11.91 -8.88 -8.04
C THR A 26 -11.45 -7.44 -8.26
N ASP A 27 -10.65 -6.88 -7.37
CA ASP A 27 -10.09 -5.54 -7.52
C ASP A 27 -8.64 -5.60 -7.97
N ASP A 28 -8.29 -4.68 -8.85
CA ASP A 28 -6.90 -4.53 -9.31
C ASP A 28 -6.22 -3.43 -8.50
N TYR A 29 -5.06 -3.77 -7.96
CA TYR A 29 -4.24 -2.84 -7.20
C TYR A 29 -2.98 -2.50 -7.95
N LEU A 30 -2.67 -1.22 -8.02
CA LEU A 30 -1.34 -0.76 -8.41
C LEU A 30 -0.47 -0.83 -7.16
N LEU A 31 0.68 -1.48 -7.28
CA LEU A 31 1.56 -1.73 -6.15
C LEU A 31 2.83 -0.90 -6.27
N GLU A 32 3.23 -0.29 -5.17
CA GLU A 32 4.56 0.29 -5.05
C GLU A 32 5.12 -0.07 -3.68
N ALA A 33 6.31 -0.66 -3.65
CA ALA A 33 6.97 -1.04 -2.40
C ALA A 33 8.32 -0.36 -2.32
N LYS A 34 8.62 0.29 -1.19
CA LYS A 34 9.89 0.97 -0.94
C LYS A 34 10.51 0.49 0.37
N TRP A 35 11.82 0.21 0.34
CA TRP A 35 12.57 -0.16 1.55
C TRP A 35 13.74 0.79 1.74
N LEU A 36 13.42 2.05 1.86
CA LEU A 36 14.39 3.10 2.18
C LEU A 36 14.77 3.01 3.66
N ALA A 37 15.93 3.55 4.00
CA ALA A 37 16.42 3.53 5.38
C ALA A 37 15.59 4.42 6.32
N SER A 38 14.83 5.37 5.77
CA SER A 38 14.03 6.32 6.54
C SER A 38 12.56 6.24 6.13
N PRO A 39 11.65 6.78 6.94
CA PRO A 39 10.24 6.80 6.59
C PRO A 39 9.97 7.53 5.28
N VAL A 40 8.97 7.05 4.55
CA VAL A 40 8.56 7.66 3.28
C VAL A 40 7.92 9.01 3.55
N GLU A 41 8.28 10.00 2.75
CA GLU A 41 7.78 11.35 2.87
C GLU A 41 6.59 11.60 1.95
N ARG A 42 5.90 12.71 2.19
CA ARG A 42 4.70 13.10 1.47
C ARG A 42 4.86 13.08 -0.05
N ALA A 43 6.02 13.53 -0.56
CA ALA A 43 6.24 13.60 -2.00
C ALA A 43 6.06 12.25 -2.69
N ALA A 44 6.48 11.16 -2.04
CA ALA A 44 6.31 9.82 -2.60
C ALA A 44 4.84 9.42 -2.64
N PHE A 45 4.07 9.80 -1.64
CA PHE A 45 2.63 9.57 -1.62
C PHE A 45 1.93 10.35 -2.73
N ASP A 46 2.29 11.62 -2.93
CA ASP A 46 1.69 12.44 -3.98
C ASP A 46 1.95 11.84 -5.36
N ALA A 47 3.18 11.38 -5.59
CA ALA A 47 3.53 10.73 -6.85
C ALA A 47 2.75 9.43 -7.06
N PHE A 48 2.60 8.64 -6.01
CA PHE A 48 1.84 7.39 -6.09
C PHE A 48 0.35 7.64 -6.31
N ALA A 49 -0.22 8.60 -5.61
CA ALA A 49 -1.62 8.97 -5.79
C ALA A 49 -1.91 9.36 -7.24
N ALA A 50 -1.00 10.13 -7.85
CA ALA A 50 -1.15 10.51 -9.25
C ALA A 50 -1.10 9.29 -10.17
N LYS A 51 -0.24 8.32 -9.90
CA LYS A 51 -0.18 7.07 -10.68
C LYS A 51 -1.49 6.30 -10.59
N VAL A 52 -2.04 6.16 -9.39
CA VAL A 52 -3.30 5.45 -9.18
C VAL A 52 -4.44 6.13 -9.90
N GLN A 53 -4.52 7.44 -9.81
CA GLN A 53 -5.58 8.21 -10.45
C GLN A 53 -5.53 8.12 -11.97
N ARG A 54 -4.34 8.01 -12.56
CA ARG A 54 -4.19 7.84 -14.00
C ARG A 54 -4.69 6.49 -14.51
N LYS A 55 -4.83 5.49 -13.62
CA LYS A 55 -5.31 4.16 -14.03
C LYS A 55 -6.81 4.08 -14.20
N GLY A 56 -7.56 5.04 -13.66
CA GLY A 56 -9.00 5.09 -13.82
C GLY A 56 -9.76 5.15 -12.50
N LYS A 57 -11.07 5.30 -12.61
CA LYS A 57 -11.95 5.52 -11.46
C LYS A 57 -11.90 4.43 -10.40
N ASN A 58 -11.78 3.19 -10.83
CA ASN A 58 -11.87 2.05 -9.94
C ASN A 58 -10.51 1.48 -9.57
N ALA A 59 -9.45 2.17 -9.97
CA ALA A 59 -8.12 1.75 -9.62
C ALA A 59 -7.86 1.98 -8.14
N LEU A 60 -7.22 1.01 -7.52
CA LEU A 60 -6.81 1.07 -6.13
C LEU A 60 -5.30 1.02 -6.06
N GLY A 61 -4.73 1.55 -5.00
CA GLY A 61 -3.30 1.50 -4.79
C GLY A 61 -2.95 0.80 -3.49
N LEU A 62 -1.81 0.13 -3.49
CA LEU A 62 -1.21 -0.42 -2.29
C LEU A 62 0.24 0.06 -2.22
N PHE A 63 0.53 0.88 -1.23
CA PHE A 63 1.88 1.41 -1.01
C PHE A 63 2.50 0.72 0.20
N ILE A 64 3.61 0.04 -0.01
CA ILE A 64 4.34 -0.65 1.06
C ILE A 64 5.63 0.11 1.33
N ALA A 65 5.84 0.53 2.57
CA ALA A 65 7.08 1.17 2.99
C ALA A 65 7.60 0.48 4.23
N VAL A 66 8.72 -0.25 4.09
CA VAL A 66 9.25 -1.11 5.15
C VAL A 66 9.61 -0.29 6.41
N HIS A 67 10.11 0.91 6.24
CA HIS A 67 10.47 1.78 7.37
C HIS A 67 9.39 2.82 7.68
N GLY A 68 8.15 2.57 7.22
CA GLY A 68 7.01 3.38 7.58
C GLY A 68 6.91 4.70 6.83
N PHE A 69 6.09 5.58 7.39
CA PHE A 69 5.70 6.84 6.75
C PHE A 69 5.90 7.97 7.73
N SER A 70 6.30 9.13 7.23
CA SER A 70 6.38 10.32 8.06
C SER A 70 4.98 10.73 8.53
N LYS A 71 4.89 11.47 9.61
CA LYS A 71 3.61 11.98 10.09
C LYS A 71 2.94 12.89 9.06
N PRO A 72 3.67 13.84 8.41
CA PRO A 72 3.05 14.63 7.35
C PRO A 72 2.49 13.79 6.21
N ALA A 73 3.18 12.71 5.81
CA ALA A 73 2.67 11.84 4.75
C ALA A 73 1.34 11.21 5.14
N ARG A 74 1.25 10.66 6.35
CA ARG A 74 0.02 10.03 6.83
C ARG A 74 -1.14 11.03 6.92
N MET A 75 -0.86 12.23 7.39
CA MET A 75 -1.90 13.24 7.60
C MET A 75 -2.44 13.81 6.30
N THR A 76 -1.62 13.85 5.25
CA THR A 76 -2.05 14.37 3.95
C THR A 76 -3.20 13.56 3.37
N TYR A 77 -3.18 12.25 3.56
CA TYR A 77 -4.20 11.36 3.01
C TYR A 77 -5.08 10.79 4.11
N ALA A 78 -5.46 11.63 5.06
CA ALA A 78 -6.27 11.21 6.20
C ALA A 78 -7.77 11.27 5.95
N GLU A 79 -8.21 12.01 4.93
CA GLU A 79 -9.65 12.24 4.67
C GLU A 79 -10.14 11.64 3.36
N SER A 80 -9.28 11.57 2.34
CA SER A 80 -9.65 11.02 1.04
C SER A 80 -8.41 10.41 0.42
N THR A 81 -8.38 9.09 0.31
CA THR A 81 -7.20 8.40 -0.18
C THR A 81 -7.53 7.51 -1.37
N PRO A 82 -6.68 7.55 -2.44
CA PRO A 82 -6.79 6.60 -3.54
C PRO A 82 -6.02 5.30 -3.31
N PHE A 83 -5.37 5.16 -2.15
CA PHE A 83 -4.55 3.97 -1.87
C PHE A 83 -4.59 3.62 -0.39
N ILE A 84 -4.19 2.39 -0.09
CA ILE A 84 -3.96 1.92 1.27
C ILE A 84 -2.47 1.67 1.44
N THR A 85 -2.03 1.54 2.68
CA THR A 85 -0.62 1.44 3.01
C THR A 85 -0.30 0.23 3.88
N MET A 86 0.92 -0.27 3.73
CA MET A 86 1.50 -1.26 4.63
C MET A 86 2.89 -0.80 5.04
N ASP A 87 3.22 -0.98 6.30
CA ASP A 87 4.57 -0.70 6.78
C ASP A 87 5.32 -2.00 7.10
N GLY A 88 6.54 -1.87 7.62
CA GLY A 88 7.35 -3.04 7.95
C GLY A 88 6.74 -3.93 9.02
N ARG A 89 6.01 -3.33 9.96
CA ARG A 89 5.33 -4.12 10.98
C ARG A 89 4.21 -4.97 10.39
N ASP A 90 3.40 -4.38 9.51
CA ASP A 90 2.35 -5.11 8.80
C ASP A 90 2.95 -6.28 8.03
N LEU A 91 4.00 -6.00 7.29
CA LEU A 91 4.68 -7.01 6.48
C LEU A 91 5.25 -8.12 7.36
N PHE A 92 5.89 -7.76 8.46
CA PHE A 92 6.44 -8.74 9.40
C PHE A 92 5.35 -9.67 9.93
N LEU A 93 4.21 -9.12 10.34
CA LEU A 93 3.12 -9.92 10.90
C LEU A 93 2.54 -10.88 9.87
N VAL A 94 2.47 -10.46 8.61
CA VAL A 94 2.01 -11.34 7.52
C VAL A 94 3.04 -12.44 7.28
N LEU A 95 4.32 -12.11 7.17
CA LEU A 95 5.38 -13.09 6.89
C LEU A 95 5.57 -14.07 8.05
N ASP A 96 5.33 -13.62 9.28
CA ASP A 96 5.44 -14.46 10.48
C ASP A 96 4.20 -15.33 10.71
N GLY A 97 3.22 -15.24 9.82
CA GLY A 97 2.01 -16.06 9.89
C GLY A 97 1.00 -15.62 10.94
N ARG A 98 1.18 -14.43 11.53
CA ARG A 98 0.25 -13.92 12.56
C ARG A 98 -0.98 -13.25 11.98
N LEU A 99 -0.86 -12.73 10.76
CA LEU A 99 -1.98 -12.11 10.05
C LEU A 99 -2.04 -12.68 8.64
N ARG A 100 -3.25 -12.84 8.13
CA ARG A 100 -3.45 -13.18 6.73
C ARG A 100 -3.48 -11.89 5.92
N LEU A 101 -2.75 -11.88 4.82
CA LEU A 101 -2.65 -10.71 3.95
C LEU A 101 -4.03 -10.31 3.41
N ASP A 102 -4.84 -11.27 2.99
CA ASP A 102 -6.18 -11.00 2.45
C ASP A 102 -7.07 -10.31 3.49
N GLU A 103 -7.03 -10.76 4.73
CA GLU A 103 -7.82 -10.14 5.80
C GLU A 103 -7.31 -8.75 6.14
N LEU A 104 -5.98 -8.56 6.15
CA LEU A 104 -5.38 -7.27 6.42
C LEU A 104 -5.76 -6.26 5.34
N LEU A 105 -5.68 -6.64 4.07
CA LEU A 105 -6.05 -5.76 2.97
C LEU A 105 -7.53 -5.37 3.04
N LYS A 106 -8.40 -6.32 3.38
CA LYS A 106 -9.84 -6.02 3.56
C LYS A 106 -10.06 -5.01 4.69
N ALA A 107 -9.37 -5.19 5.81
CA ALA A 107 -9.51 -4.28 6.94
C ALA A 107 -9.02 -2.88 6.59
N LYS A 108 -7.88 -2.77 5.93
CA LYS A 108 -7.32 -1.49 5.51
C LYS A 108 -8.22 -0.79 4.51
N ARG A 109 -8.75 -1.54 3.55
CA ARG A 109 -9.67 -0.98 2.55
C ARG A 109 -10.95 -0.49 3.19
N ARG A 110 -11.51 -1.26 4.13
CA ARG A 110 -12.70 -0.83 4.86
C ARG A 110 -12.43 0.45 5.62
N HIS A 111 -11.30 0.53 6.31
CA HIS A 111 -10.93 1.74 7.04
C HIS A 111 -10.81 2.95 6.11
N ALA A 112 -10.17 2.78 4.96
CA ALA A 112 -10.04 3.86 3.97
C ALA A 112 -11.41 4.31 3.46
N ASN A 113 -12.31 3.37 3.20
CA ASN A 113 -13.65 3.70 2.72
C ASN A 113 -14.49 4.40 3.78
N GLU A 114 -14.32 4.04 5.04
CA GLU A 114 -15.11 4.61 6.13
C GLU A 114 -14.56 5.94 6.62
N THR A 115 -13.25 6.11 6.60
CA THR A 115 -12.61 7.31 7.19
C THR A 115 -11.90 8.19 6.17
N GLY A 116 -11.59 7.65 4.99
CA GLY A 116 -10.78 8.34 3.99
C GLY A 116 -9.27 8.26 4.26
N SER A 117 -8.84 7.62 5.35
CA SER A 117 -7.43 7.58 5.71
C SER A 117 -6.70 6.43 5.04
N CYS A 118 -5.51 6.73 4.52
CA CYS A 118 -4.63 5.72 3.95
C CYS A 118 -3.93 4.86 5.01
N TYR A 119 -3.96 5.30 6.25
CA TYR A 119 -3.17 4.68 7.31
C TYR A 119 -4.07 3.95 8.32
N TYR A 120 -3.83 2.66 8.45
CA TYR A 120 -4.52 1.81 9.42
C TYR A 120 -3.52 0.72 9.84
N PRO A 121 -2.87 0.87 11.00
CA PRO A 121 -1.86 -0.09 11.43
C PRO A 121 -2.47 -1.44 11.77
N ALA A 122 -1.71 -2.51 11.59
CA ALA A 122 -2.11 -3.84 11.99
C ALA A 122 -2.24 -3.91 13.51
N GLN A 123 -3.20 -4.67 13.97
CA GLN A 123 -3.46 -4.86 15.39
C GLN A 123 -2.52 -5.87 16.02
#